data_97474a66fa8369443b06357b8a3aaa14
#
_entry.id   97474a66fa8369443b06357b8a3aaa14
#
_cell.length_a   1.000
_cell.length_b   1.000
_cell.length_c   1.000
_cell.angle_alpha   90.00
_cell.angle_beta   90.00
_cell.angle_gamma   90.00
#
_symmetry.space_group_name_H-M   'P 1'
#
loop_
_entity.id
_entity.type
_entity.pdbx_description
1 polymer ?
#
loop_
_entity_poly.entity_id
_entity_poly.type
_entity_poly.pdbx_seq_one_letter_code
_entity_poly.pdbx_strand_id
1 'polypeptide(L)'
;MTTMSNIDPPIASDEIRPRVRIQDPNAPRVAPAPDTTERRDVVRDAVFDIRDMSVHYGSNRALDWTTLQIYKNEITAVIGPSGCGKSTFVRSLNRMNDSISGFRVGGQVLYHGHDLYATATNRVEVRRRIGMVFQKPNPFPKSIYDNIAWAPRNLGQRTGLDERVERALRGAALWDEVKDRLKVSALSLSGGQQQRLCIARAIAIEPDVLLLDEPASALDPIATAAIEDLMHNLKHRYTIVIVTHNMQQAARVADRTAFFSLDAQDRVGTLIEYDRTEKIFRDPADTRTRAYVSGEFG
;
A
#
# COMPACT_ATOMS: atom_id res chain seq x y z
N MET A 1 62.26 53.07 30.37
CA MET A 1 62.16 53.54 28.97
C MET A 1 60.85 53.12 28.48
N THR A 2 59.83 53.95 28.54
CA THR A 2 59.32 54.85 27.49
C THR A 2 58.62 54.00 26.40
N THR A 3 57.38 54.14 26.09
CA THR A 3 56.47 55.30 25.87
C THR A 3 54.99 54.76 25.80
N MET A 4 54.08 55.33 26.45
CA MET A 4 52.89 56.14 26.07
C MET A 4 52.52 56.03 24.58
N SER A 5 51.29 55.85 24.15
CA SER A 5 49.99 56.47 24.35
C SER A 5 49.08 55.97 23.18
N ASN A 6 47.86 55.89 23.15
CA ASN A 6 46.84 56.90 23.17
C ASN A 6 45.50 56.22 23.28
N ILE A 7 44.66 56.76 24.10
CA ILE A 7 43.26 56.38 24.25
C ILE A 7 42.41 57.40 23.48
N ASP A 8 41.62 56.98 22.53
CA ASP A 8 40.55 57.80 21.94
C ASP A 8 39.20 57.44 22.56
N PRO A 9 38.30 58.39 22.75
CA PRO A 9 37.08 58.23 23.53
C PRO A 9 35.93 57.61 22.71
N PRO A 10 34.88 57.10 23.39
CA PRO A 10 33.77 56.39 22.76
C PRO A 10 32.80 57.34 22.06
N ILE A 11 32.39 56.94 20.87
CA ILE A 11 31.34 57.59 20.07
C ILE A 11 29.97 57.20 20.62
N ALA A 12 29.13 58.20 20.82
CA ALA A 12 27.78 58.11 21.38
C ALA A 12 26.85 57.25 20.54
N SER A 13 26.05 56.43 21.22
CA SER A 13 24.94 55.65 20.69
C SER A 13 23.79 56.56 20.28
N ASP A 14 23.50 56.68 18.98
CA ASP A 14 22.25 57.23 18.48
C ASP A 14 21.11 56.21 18.61
N GLU A 15 20.21 56.50 19.51
CA GLU A 15 18.93 55.77 19.65
C GLU A 15 18.05 56.03 18.38
N ILE A 16 17.93 55.04 17.53
CA ILE A 16 16.96 55.03 16.43
C ILE A 16 15.57 54.71 16.99
N ARG A 17 14.75 55.72 17.21
CA ARG A 17 13.33 55.60 17.51
C ARG A 17 12.57 55.03 16.28
N PRO A 18 11.68 54.02 16.40
CA PRO A 18 10.90 53.52 15.29
C PRO A 18 9.92 54.60 14.81
N ARG A 19 10.01 54.99 13.53
CA ARG A 19 9.00 55.86 12.87
C ARG A 19 7.70 55.08 12.71
N VAL A 20 6.66 55.48 13.43
CA VAL A 20 5.28 55.06 13.22
C VAL A 20 4.86 55.55 11.82
N ARG A 21 4.62 54.65 10.88
CA ARG A 21 3.98 54.95 9.61
C ARG A 21 2.49 55.17 9.86
N ILE A 22 2.03 56.41 9.70
CA ILE A 22 0.63 56.76 9.63
C ILE A 22 0.12 56.18 8.30
N GLN A 23 -0.81 55.24 8.35
CA GLN A 23 -1.47 54.70 7.16
C GLN A 23 -2.44 55.77 6.59
N ASP A 24 -2.31 56.06 5.31
CA ASP A 24 -3.23 56.90 4.56
C ASP A 24 -4.59 56.17 4.44
N PRO A 25 -5.69 56.70 4.97
CA PRO A 25 -7.01 56.06 4.91
C PRO A 25 -7.61 55.97 3.50
N ASN A 26 -7.01 56.67 2.49
CA ASN A 26 -7.49 56.67 1.11
C ASN A 26 -6.60 55.89 0.12
N ALA A 27 -5.62 55.12 0.61
CA ALA A 27 -4.84 54.28 -0.29
C ALA A 27 -5.73 53.15 -0.85
N PRO A 28 -5.71 52.86 -2.18
CA PRO A 28 -6.49 51.78 -2.76
C PRO A 28 -6.03 50.46 -2.13
N ARG A 29 -6.98 49.71 -1.56
CA ARG A 29 -6.72 48.35 -1.04
C ARG A 29 -6.33 47.45 -2.22
N VAL A 30 -5.06 47.18 -2.36
CA VAL A 30 -4.56 46.11 -3.23
C VAL A 30 -5.09 44.81 -2.65
N ALA A 31 -5.98 44.15 -3.36
CA ALA A 31 -6.43 42.82 -3.02
C ALA A 31 -5.18 41.90 -2.89
N PRO A 32 -5.11 41.02 -1.86
CA PRO A 32 -4.01 40.06 -1.81
C PRO A 32 -4.03 39.26 -3.12
N ALA A 33 -2.87 39.16 -3.76
CA ALA A 33 -2.70 38.29 -4.91
C ALA A 33 -3.22 36.91 -4.55
N PRO A 34 -3.96 36.20 -5.43
CA PRO A 34 -4.37 34.84 -5.15
C PRO A 34 -3.11 34.04 -4.87
N ASP A 35 -3.15 33.28 -3.77
CA ASP A 35 -2.09 32.36 -3.38
C ASP A 35 -2.00 31.26 -4.44
N THR A 36 -1.22 31.52 -5.49
CA THR A 36 -0.91 30.57 -6.57
C THR A 36 0.17 29.59 -6.13
N THR A 37 0.05 29.02 -4.95
CA THR A 37 0.55 27.69 -4.69
C THR A 37 -0.41 26.69 -5.32
N GLU A 38 -0.55 26.76 -6.65
CA GLU A 38 -0.97 25.62 -7.45
C GLU A 38 -0.01 24.47 -7.07
N ARG A 39 -0.47 23.57 -6.20
CA ARG A 39 0.15 22.28 -6.04
C ARG A 39 0.20 21.70 -7.45
N ARG A 40 1.38 21.71 -8.06
CA ARG A 40 1.63 20.96 -9.29
C ARG A 40 1.14 19.55 -8.97
N ASP A 41 0.03 19.16 -9.58
CA ASP A 41 -0.40 17.77 -9.59
C ASP A 41 0.76 16.98 -10.17
N VAL A 42 1.52 16.34 -9.29
CA VAL A 42 2.52 15.38 -9.69
C VAL A 42 1.73 14.31 -10.42
N VAL A 43 1.88 14.23 -11.74
CA VAL A 43 1.25 13.18 -12.55
C VAL A 43 1.73 11.87 -11.94
N ARG A 44 0.85 11.22 -11.18
CA ARG A 44 1.16 9.96 -10.50
C ARG A 44 0.98 8.84 -11.48
N ASP A 45 1.97 7.96 -11.54
CA ASP A 45 1.94 6.77 -12.37
C ASP A 45 0.96 5.76 -11.74
N ALA A 46 -0.24 5.65 -12.32
CA ALA A 46 -1.26 4.71 -11.88
C ALA A 46 -0.96 3.32 -12.44
N VAL A 47 -0.71 2.36 -11.56
CA VAL A 47 -0.53 0.94 -11.93
C VAL A 47 -1.89 0.30 -12.21
N PHE A 48 -2.91 0.61 -11.38
CA PHE A 48 -4.29 0.25 -11.68
C PHE A 48 -5.15 1.49 -11.85
N ASP A 49 -6.01 1.46 -12.87
CA ASP A 49 -7.11 2.39 -13.07
C ASP A 49 -8.40 1.56 -13.13
N ILE A 50 -9.17 1.61 -12.06
CA ILE A 50 -10.38 0.81 -11.86
C ILE A 50 -11.57 1.74 -12.05
N ARG A 51 -12.49 1.38 -12.95
CA ARG A 51 -13.64 2.20 -13.35
C ARG A 51 -14.92 1.39 -13.26
N ASP A 52 -15.82 1.82 -12.38
CA ASP A 52 -17.17 1.26 -12.21
C ASP A 52 -17.18 -0.26 -12.07
N MET A 53 -16.14 -0.79 -11.37
CA MET A 53 -16.00 -2.23 -11.20
C MET A 53 -17.13 -2.79 -10.36
N SER A 54 -17.78 -3.84 -10.88
CA SER A 54 -18.72 -4.69 -10.15
C SER A 54 -18.28 -6.14 -10.20
N VAL A 55 -18.61 -6.91 -9.17
CA VAL A 55 -18.26 -8.34 -9.08
C VAL A 55 -19.49 -9.15 -8.71
N HIS A 56 -19.70 -10.23 -9.47
CA HIS A 56 -20.82 -11.15 -9.29
C HIS A 56 -20.32 -12.59 -9.14
N TYR A 57 -21.00 -13.36 -8.29
CA TYR A 57 -20.88 -14.81 -8.16
C TYR A 57 -22.28 -15.42 -8.44
N GLY A 58 -22.48 -15.93 -9.64
CA GLY A 58 -23.82 -16.34 -10.10
C GLY A 58 -24.78 -15.15 -10.14
N SER A 59 -25.86 -15.23 -9.37
CA SER A 59 -26.84 -14.14 -9.20
C SER A 59 -26.47 -13.14 -8.09
N ASN A 60 -25.51 -13.49 -7.22
CA ASN A 60 -25.12 -12.64 -6.10
C ASN A 60 -24.12 -11.58 -6.52
N ARG A 61 -24.45 -10.29 -6.33
CA ARG A 61 -23.55 -9.16 -6.51
C ARG A 61 -22.76 -8.95 -5.23
N ALA A 62 -21.44 -9.14 -5.30
CA ALA A 62 -20.55 -9.04 -4.16
C ALA A 62 -19.91 -7.66 -4.00
N LEU A 63 -19.66 -6.97 -5.13
CA LEU A 63 -19.13 -5.60 -5.17
C LEU A 63 -19.85 -4.79 -6.25
N ASP A 64 -19.98 -3.50 -6.01
CA ASP A 64 -20.57 -2.56 -6.95
C ASP A 64 -19.87 -1.19 -6.96
N TRP A 65 -19.90 -0.53 -8.12
CA TRP A 65 -19.48 0.86 -8.35
C TRP A 65 -18.11 1.23 -7.74
N THR A 66 -17.15 0.33 -7.85
CA THR A 66 -15.80 0.60 -7.32
C THR A 66 -14.97 1.34 -8.37
N THR A 67 -14.64 2.60 -8.08
CA THR A 67 -13.78 3.43 -8.94
C THR A 67 -12.65 4.00 -8.10
N LEU A 68 -11.40 3.64 -8.43
CA LEU A 68 -10.19 4.16 -7.78
C LEU A 68 -8.93 3.90 -8.61
N GLN A 69 -7.86 4.62 -8.32
CA GLN A 69 -6.54 4.39 -8.92
C GLN A 69 -5.55 3.95 -7.85
N ILE A 70 -4.72 2.94 -8.17
CA ILE A 70 -3.63 2.48 -7.31
C ILE A 70 -2.31 2.94 -7.95
N TYR A 71 -1.50 3.65 -7.19
CA TYR A 71 -0.30 4.30 -7.70
C TYR A 71 0.95 3.47 -7.46
N LYS A 72 1.91 3.61 -8.37
CA LYS A 72 3.19 2.91 -8.33
C LYS A 72 3.98 3.24 -7.06
N ASN A 73 4.57 2.20 -6.48
CA ASN A 73 5.42 2.30 -5.30
C ASN A 73 4.73 2.96 -4.08
N GLU A 74 3.40 2.91 -4.03
CA GLU A 74 2.61 3.26 -2.85
C GLU A 74 2.03 1.99 -2.20
N ILE A 75 1.75 2.07 -0.90
CA ILE A 75 0.97 1.07 -0.18
C ILE A 75 -0.48 1.57 -0.11
N THR A 76 -1.40 0.84 -0.72
CA THR A 76 -2.84 1.10 -0.61
C THR A 76 -3.46 0.10 0.37
N ALA A 77 -4.01 0.58 1.48
CA ALA A 77 -4.79 -0.25 2.39
C ALA A 77 -6.25 -0.33 1.95
N VAL A 78 -6.82 -1.51 2.06
CA VAL A 78 -8.25 -1.78 1.86
C VAL A 78 -8.83 -2.18 3.21
N ILE A 79 -9.65 -1.32 3.79
CA ILE A 79 -10.25 -1.49 5.12
C ILE A 79 -11.77 -1.57 5.03
N GLY A 80 -12.41 -2.05 6.10
CA GLY A 80 -13.88 -2.14 6.22
C GLY A 80 -14.33 -3.37 7.00
N PRO A 81 -15.60 -3.47 7.34
CA PRO A 81 -16.16 -4.59 8.10
C PRO A 81 -16.02 -5.93 7.38
N SER A 82 -16.16 -7.01 8.15
CA SER A 82 -16.14 -8.37 7.57
C SER A 82 -17.29 -8.55 6.57
N GLY A 83 -17.01 -9.23 5.46
CA GLY A 83 -18.02 -9.51 4.43
C GLY A 83 -18.29 -8.37 3.43
N CYS A 84 -17.71 -7.16 3.56
CA CYS A 84 -17.91 -6.05 2.62
C CYS A 84 -17.14 -6.18 1.29
N GLY A 85 -16.57 -7.33 0.97
CA GLY A 85 -15.99 -7.59 -0.35
C GLY A 85 -14.51 -7.25 -0.52
N LYS A 86 -13.74 -6.88 0.53
CA LYS A 86 -12.31 -6.53 0.46
C LYS A 86 -11.47 -7.58 -0.26
N SER A 87 -11.55 -8.83 0.19
CA SER A 87 -10.81 -9.94 -0.43
C SER A 87 -11.31 -10.23 -1.86
N THR A 88 -12.61 -10.03 -2.13
CA THR A 88 -13.16 -10.11 -3.48
C THR A 88 -12.54 -9.07 -4.39
N PHE A 89 -12.45 -7.82 -3.94
CA PHE A 89 -11.80 -6.73 -4.66
C PHE A 89 -10.33 -7.07 -4.97
N VAL A 90 -9.53 -7.36 -3.94
CA VAL A 90 -8.10 -7.60 -4.11
C VAL A 90 -7.82 -8.82 -4.99
N ARG A 91 -8.55 -9.92 -4.81
CA ARG A 91 -8.43 -11.14 -5.64
C ARG A 91 -8.88 -10.93 -7.09
N SER A 92 -9.69 -9.92 -7.36
CA SER A 92 -10.05 -9.56 -8.73
C SER A 92 -8.89 -8.87 -9.46
N LEU A 93 -7.99 -8.16 -8.76
CA LEU A 93 -6.86 -7.48 -9.38
C LEU A 93 -5.83 -8.44 -10.01
N ASN A 94 -5.77 -9.70 -9.55
CA ASN A 94 -4.90 -10.73 -10.16
C ASN A 94 -5.67 -11.89 -10.80
N ARG A 95 -6.98 -11.73 -11.01
CA ARG A 95 -7.85 -12.74 -11.61
C ARG A 95 -7.91 -14.07 -10.84
N MET A 96 -7.68 -14.03 -9.50
CA MET A 96 -7.77 -15.24 -8.68
C MET A 96 -9.22 -15.76 -8.59
N ASN A 97 -10.19 -14.86 -8.64
CA ASN A 97 -11.60 -15.21 -8.58
C ASN A 97 -12.12 -15.95 -9.84
N ASP A 98 -11.38 -15.93 -10.94
CA ASP A 98 -11.75 -16.65 -12.19
C ASP A 98 -11.95 -18.17 -11.99
N SER A 99 -11.39 -18.74 -10.92
CA SER A 99 -11.58 -20.16 -10.58
C SER A 99 -12.92 -20.46 -9.91
N ILE A 100 -13.66 -19.44 -9.52
CA ILE A 100 -14.95 -19.57 -8.83
C ILE A 100 -16.07 -19.62 -9.88
N SER A 101 -16.90 -20.66 -9.82
CA SER A 101 -18.00 -20.82 -10.74
C SER A 101 -18.97 -19.63 -10.67
N GLY A 102 -19.39 -19.13 -11.82
CA GLY A 102 -20.31 -17.98 -11.93
C GLY A 102 -19.65 -16.62 -11.64
N PHE A 103 -18.32 -16.55 -11.47
CA PHE A 103 -17.62 -15.28 -11.32
C PHE A 103 -17.69 -14.42 -12.59
N ARG A 104 -18.06 -13.16 -12.41
CA ARG A 104 -18.10 -12.15 -13.49
C ARG A 104 -17.69 -10.80 -12.94
N VAL A 105 -17.00 -10.03 -13.77
CA VAL A 105 -16.63 -8.64 -13.52
C VAL A 105 -17.28 -7.74 -14.53
N GLY A 106 -17.92 -6.66 -14.08
CA GLY A 106 -18.39 -5.55 -14.90
C GLY A 106 -17.50 -4.32 -14.69
N GLY A 107 -17.66 -3.33 -15.56
CA GLY A 107 -16.76 -2.15 -15.58
C GLY A 107 -15.42 -2.46 -16.20
N GLN A 108 -14.37 -1.70 -15.82
CA GLN A 108 -13.02 -1.87 -16.34
C GLN A 108 -12.01 -1.97 -15.20
N VAL A 109 -11.05 -2.87 -15.33
CA VAL A 109 -9.91 -3.01 -14.43
C VAL A 109 -8.65 -2.92 -15.30
N LEU A 110 -8.14 -1.70 -15.45
CA LEU A 110 -6.96 -1.44 -16.27
C LEU A 110 -5.69 -1.59 -15.42
N TYR A 111 -4.76 -2.39 -15.90
CA TYR A 111 -3.42 -2.56 -15.36
C TYR A 111 -2.42 -2.04 -16.39
N HIS A 112 -1.69 -0.98 -16.05
CA HIS A 112 -0.85 -0.23 -17.01
C HIS A 112 -1.61 0.10 -18.31
N GLY A 113 -2.88 0.49 -18.20
CA GLY A 113 -3.74 0.83 -19.34
C GLY A 113 -4.33 -0.36 -20.10
N HIS A 114 -4.00 -1.61 -19.75
CA HIS A 114 -4.53 -2.82 -20.38
C HIS A 114 -5.61 -3.45 -19.53
N ASP A 115 -6.77 -3.74 -20.13
CA ASP A 115 -7.87 -4.36 -19.39
C ASP A 115 -7.50 -5.80 -19.01
N LEU A 116 -7.50 -6.05 -17.68
CA LEU A 116 -7.23 -7.38 -17.14
C LEU A 116 -8.26 -8.44 -17.56
N TYR A 117 -9.48 -8.03 -17.87
CA TYR A 117 -10.59 -8.91 -18.21
C TYR A 117 -10.88 -9.02 -19.71
N ALA A 118 -10.07 -8.36 -20.56
CA ALA A 118 -10.14 -8.56 -22.01
C ALA A 118 -9.89 -10.03 -22.37
N THR A 119 -10.58 -10.52 -23.40
CA THR A 119 -10.50 -11.93 -23.86
C THR A 119 -9.06 -12.37 -24.20
N ALA A 120 -8.26 -11.45 -24.72
CA ALA A 120 -6.85 -11.71 -25.09
C ALA A 120 -5.89 -11.73 -23.90
N THR A 121 -6.31 -11.33 -22.70
CA THR A 121 -5.43 -11.20 -21.55
C THR A 121 -5.01 -12.56 -20.99
N ASN A 122 -3.71 -12.82 -20.96
CA ASN A 122 -3.15 -14.06 -20.44
C ASN A 122 -3.14 -14.07 -18.90
N ARG A 123 -3.95 -14.95 -18.29
CA ARG A 123 -4.10 -15.07 -16.82
C ARG A 123 -2.81 -15.47 -16.11
N VAL A 124 -1.95 -16.25 -16.76
CA VAL A 124 -0.67 -16.68 -16.16
C VAL A 124 0.28 -15.50 -16.06
N GLU A 125 0.34 -14.67 -17.10
CA GLU A 125 1.16 -13.46 -17.10
C GLU A 125 0.63 -12.43 -16.08
N VAL A 126 -0.70 -12.26 -15.95
CA VAL A 126 -1.30 -11.42 -14.91
C VAL A 126 -0.83 -11.87 -13.52
N ARG A 127 -0.94 -13.16 -13.20
CA ARG A 127 -0.53 -13.70 -11.88
C ARG A 127 0.98 -13.70 -11.64
N ARG A 128 1.76 -13.69 -12.70
CA ARG A 128 3.20 -13.52 -12.61
C ARG A 128 3.57 -12.09 -12.22
N ARG A 129 2.88 -11.11 -12.81
CA ARG A 129 3.13 -9.68 -12.56
C ARG A 129 2.47 -9.16 -11.28
N ILE A 130 1.38 -9.78 -10.86
CA ILE A 130 0.59 -9.38 -9.70
C ILE A 130 0.59 -10.56 -8.72
N GLY A 131 1.59 -10.56 -7.84
CA GLY A 131 1.78 -11.59 -6.80
C GLY A 131 0.73 -11.48 -5.70
N MET A 132 0.42 -12.61 -5.04
CA MET A 132 -0.52 -12.62 -3.93
C MET A 132 0.01 -13.43 -2.75
N VAL A 133 -0.17 -12.88 -1.56
CA VAL A 133 0.08 -13.52 -0.27
C VAL A 133 -1.24 -13.57 0.49
N PHE A 134 -1.58 -14.76 1.00
CA PHE A 134 -2.85 -15.03 1.65
C PHE A 134 -2.77 -14.82 3.16
N GLN A 135 -3.93 -14.65 3.77
CA GLN A 135 -4.11 -14.50 5.21
C GLN A 135 -3.45 -15.63 5.99
N LYS A 136 -3.71 -16.88 5.58
CA LYS A 136 -3.11 -18.07 6.18
C LYS A 136 -1.82 -18.42 5.43
N PRO A 137 -0.66 -18.47 6.10
CA PRO A 137 0.56 -18.92 5.44
C PRO A 137 0.33 -20.26 4.74
N ASN A 138 0.76 -20.37 3.50
CA ASN A 138 0.56 -21.56 2.67
C ASN A 138 1.87 -22.00 1.98
N PRO A 139 2.95 -22.26 2.74
CA PRO A 139 4.16 -22.77 2.14
C PRO A 139 3.88 -24.15 1.51
N PHE A 140 4.56 -24.43 0.40
CA PHE A 140 4.51 -25.77 -0.16
C PHE A 140 5.15 -26.78 0.82
N PRO A 141 4.69 -28.05 0.87
CA PRO A 141 5.29 -29.11 1.67
C PRO A 141 6.63 -29.55 1.04
N LYS A 142 7.54 -28.61 0.92
CA LYS A 142 8.88 -28.71 0.33
C LYS A 142 9.89 -28.00 1.23
N SER A 143 11.16 -28.02 0.83
CA SER A 143 12.20 -27.26 1.52
C SER A 143 11.95 -25.74 1.43
N ILE A 144 12.60 -24.97 2.32
CA ILE A 144 12.62 -23.51 2.26
C ILE A 144 13.12 -23.05 0.89
N TYR A 145 14.22 -23.62 0.43
CA TYR A 145 14.80 -23.36 -0.88
C TYR A 145 13.80 -23.61 -2.02
N ASP A 146 13.18 -24.80 -2.04
CA ASP A 146 12.27 -25.16 -3.11
C ASP A 146 10.96 -24.37 -3.13
N ASN A 147 10.53 -23.83 -2.00
CA ASN A 147 9.41 -22.89 -1.98
C ASN A 147 9.67 -21.66 -2.85
N ILE A 148 10.89 -21.15 -2.83
CA ILE A 148 11.27 -19.96 -3.56
C ILE A 148 11.68 -20.29 -4.98
N ALA A 149 12.50 -21.33 -5.17
CA ALA A 149 13.03 -21.73 -6.46
C ALA A 149 11.98 -22.32 -7.41
N TRP A 150 10.81 -22.73 -6.89
CA TRP A 150 9.78 -23.42 -7.69
C TRP A 150 9.26 -22.56 -8.85
N ALA A 151 8.87 -21.32 -8.59
CA ALA A 151 8.29 -20.45 -9.62
C ALA A 151 9.33 -20.04 -10.66
N PRO A 152 10.54 -19.57 -10.34
CA PRO A 152 11.59 -19.31 -11.30
C PRO A 152 11.92 -20.52 -12.19
N ARG A 153 12.04 -21.72 -11.62
CA ARG A 153 12.28 -22.96 -12.38
C ARG A 153 11.20 -23.23 -13.42
N ASN A 154 9.94 -23.09 -13.04
CA ASN A 154 8.80 -23.35 -13.94
C ASN A 154 8.65 -22.26 -15.02
N LEU A 155 9.19 -21.06 -14.78
CA LEU A 155 9.27 -19.97 -15.75
C LEU A 155 10.52 -20.09 -16.67
N GLY A 156 11.27 -21.20 -16.59
CA GLY A 156 12.46 -21.42 -17.41
C GLY A 156 13.73 -20.70 -16.92
N GLN A 157 13.67 -20.00 -15.78
CA GLN A 157 14.79 -19.28 -15.19
C GLN A 157 15.62 -20.23 -14.30
N ARG A 158 16.43 -21.10 -14.93
CA ARG A 158 17.17 -22.15 -14.22
C ARG A 158 18.57 -21.73 -13.78
N THR A 159 19.11 -20.65 -14.31
CA THR A 159 20.42 -20.10 -13.95
C THR A 159 20.29 -19.08 -12.81
N GLY A 160 21.30 -18.97 -11.93
CA GLY A 160 21.32 -17.99 -10.86
C GLY A 160 20.22 -18.19 -9.81
N LEU A 161 19.80 -19.45 -9.58
CA LEU A 161 18.73 -19.77 -8.64
C LEU A 161 19.14 -19.50 -7.19
N ASP A 162 20.38 -19.78 -6.83
CA ASP A 162 20.88 -19.62 -5.45
C ASP A 162 20.89 -18.15 -5.08
N GLU A 163 21.40 -17.28 -5.95
CA GLU A 163 21.43 -15.85 -5.76
C GLU A 163 20.01 -15.24 -5.73
N ARG A 164 19.10 -15.82 -6.50
CA ARG A 164 17.68 -15.40 -6.50
C ARG A 164 16.98 -15.80 -5.22
N VAL A 165 17.23 -17.02 -4.72
CA VAL A 165 16.70 -17.51 -3.45
C VAL A 165 17.22 -16.67 -2.29
N GLU A 166 18.53 -16.41 -2.25
CA GLU A 166 19.11 -15.53 -1.24
C GLU A 166 18.49 -14.12 -1.29
N ARG A 167 18.44 -13.51 -2.47
CA ARG A 167 17.86 -12.17 -2.65
C ARG A 167 16.40 -12.10 -2.20
N ALA A 168 15.60 -13.11 -2.52
CA ALA A 168 14.20 -13.18 -2.11
C ALA A 168 14.07 -13.35 -0.58
N LEU A 169 14.89 -14.18 0.04
CA LEU A 169 14.91 -14.35 1.50
C LEU A 169 15.39 -13.09 2.22
N ARG A 170 16.41 -12.41 1.69
CA ARG A 170 16.85 -11.11 2.22
C ARG A 170 15.77 -10.05 2.07
N GLY A 171 15.12 -10.00 0.89
CA GLY A 171 14.01 -9.09 0.61
C GLY A 171 12.81 -9.33 1.52
N ALA A 172 12.64 -10.53 2.07
CA ALA A 172 11.60 -10.88 3.05
C ALA A 172 12.09 -10.86 4.51
N ALA A 173 13.29 -10.33 4.78
CA ALA A 173 13.93 -10.28 6.10
C ALA A 173 13.97 -11.67 6.80
N LEU A 174 14.21 -12.74 6.03
CA LEU A 174 14.21 -14.11 6.54
C LEU A 174 15.57 -14.82 6.38
N TRP A 175 16.48 -14.28 5.56
CA TRP A 175 17.75 -14.92 5.21
C TRP A 175 18.57 -15.34 6.41
N ASP A 176 18.83 -14.43 7.34
CA ASP A 176 19.72 -14.68 8.46
C ASP A 176 19.20 -15.74 9.43
N GLU A 177 17.89 -15.97 9.44
CA GLU A 177 17.25 -17.01 10.25
C GLU A 177 17.29 -18.40 9.61
N VAL A 178 17.45 -18.48 8.26
CA VAL A 178 17.26 -19.76 7.55
C VAL A 178 18.43 -20.16 6.65
N LYS A 179 19.43 -19.32 6.44
CA LYS A 179 20.55 -19.54 5.49
C LYS A 179 21.27 -20.87 5.69
N ASP A 180 21.41 -21.34 6.94
CA ASP A 180 22.11 -22.57 7.27
C ASP A 180 21.21 -23.82 7.23
N ARG A 181 19.90 -23.64 6.92
CA ARG A 181 18.89 -24.71 6.90
C ARG A 181 17.93 -24.66 5.73
N LEU A 182 18.38 -24.18 4.57
CA LEU A 182 17.55 -24.02 3.37
C LEU A 182 16.90 -25.31 2.86
N LYS A 183 17.48 -26.46 3.17
CA LYS A 183 16.97 -27.79 2.78
C LYS A 183 15.92 -28.35 3.74
N VAL A 184 15.71 -27.72 4.89
CA VAL A 184 14.70 -28.16 5.87
C VAL A 184 13.30 -27.83 5.35
N SER A 185 12.31 -28.64 5.80
CA SER A 185 10.90 -28.42 5.44
C SER A 185 10.42 -27.03 5.84
N ALA A 186 9.76 -26.33 4.93
CA ALA A 186 9.15 -25.04 5.19
C ALA A 186 8.04 -25.10 6.27
N LEU A 187 7.43 -26.27 6.46
CA LEU A 187 6.38 -26.47 7.46
C LEU A 187 6.91 -26.47 8.90
N SER A 188 8.23 -26.61 9.11
CA SER A 188 8.87 -26.53 10.44
C SER A 188 9.14 -25.10 10.90
N LEU A 189 8.88 -24.10 10.05
CA LEU A 189 9.03 -22.69 10.40
C LEU A 189 7.89 -22.21 11.30
N SER A 190 8.15 -21.19 12.13
CA SER A 190 7.10 -20.50 12.88
C SER A 190 6.09 -19.81 11.95
N GLY A 191 4.90 -19.46 12.44
CA GLY A 191 3.87 -18.79 11.62
C GLY A 191 4.37 -17.51 10.94
N GLY A 192 5.08 -16.65 11.67
CA GLY A 192 5.68 -15.43 11.11
C GLY A 192 6.78 -15.71 10.07
N GLN A 193 7.61 -16.75 10.30
CA GLN A 193 8.60 -17.18 9.33
C GLN A 193 7.95 -17.77 8.06
N GLN A 194 6.88 -18.57 8.22
CA GLN A 194 6.12 -19.09 7.08
C GLN A 194 5.49 -17.96 6.26
N GLN A 195 4.97 -16.93 6.91
CA GLN A 195 4.39 -15.77 6.22
C GLN A 195 5.46 -15.00 5.44
N ARG A 196 6.62 -14.73 6.07
CA ARG A 196 7.75 -14.11 5.36
C ARG A 196 8.28 -14.99 4.23
N LEU A 197 8.27 -16.32 4.37
CA LEU A 197 8.60 -17.24 3.28
C LEU A 197 7.59 -17.13 2.12
N CYS A 198 6.28 -17.00 2.39
CA CYS A 198 5.29 -16.79 1.35
C CYS A 198 5.49 -15.44 0.63
N ILE A 199 5.91 -14.40 1.35
CA ILE A 199 6.31 -13.13 0.73
C ILE A 199 7.57 -13.32 -0.12
N ALA A 200 8.62 -13.99 0.40
CA ALA A 200 9.83 -14.31 -0.34
C ALA A 200 9.52 -15.06 -1.65
N ARG A 201 8.62 -16.05 -1.58
CA ARG A 201 8.14 -16.79 -2.75
C ARG A 201 7.47 -15.88 -3.78
N ALA A 202 6.64 -14.93 -3.32
CA ALA A 202 5.96 -14.00 -4.21
C ALA A 202 6.94 -13.04 -4.90
N ILE A 203 7.94 -12.52 -4.19
CA ILE A 203 8.91 -11.57 -4.77
C ILE A 203 10.03 -12.26 -5.59
N ALA A 204 10.18 -13.57 -5.51
CA ALA A 204 11.22 -14.31 -6.23
C ALA A 204 11.11 -14.21 -7.76
N ILE A 205 9.92 -13.95 -8.28
CA ILE A 205 9.64 -13.74 -9.71
C ILE A 205 9.60 -12.26 -10.11
N GLU A 206 9.94 -11.37 -9.18
CA GLU A 206 10.01 -9.92 -9.37
C GLU A 206 8.70 -9.35 -9.96
N PRO A 207 7.56 -9.46 -9.25
CA PRO A 207 6.29 -8.92 -9.72
C PRO A 207 6.32 -7.38 -9.70
N ASP A 208 5.36 -6.75 -10.37
CA ASP A 208 5.16 -5.29 -10.28
C ASP A 208 4.32 -4.91 -9.05
N VAL A 209 3.40 -5.81 -8.66
CA VAL A 209 2.44 -5.59 -7.58
C VAL A 209 2.43 -6.76 -6.60
N LEU A 210 2.30 -6.46 -5.33
CA LEU A 210 2.07 -7.43 -4.24
C LEU A 210 0.70 -7.18 -3.61
N LEU A 211 -0.17 -8.17 -3.69
CA LEU A 211 -1.46 -8.20 -3.01
C LEU A 211 -1.31 -8.99 -1.70
N LEU A 212 -1.61 -8.38 -0.58
CA LEU A 212 -1.48 -8.97 0.75
C LEU A 212 -2.88 -9.02 1.40
N ASP A 213 -3.47 -10.22 1.49
CA ASP A 213 -4.80 -10.40 2.07
C ASP A 213 -4.65 -10.75 3.55
N GLU A 214 -4.78 -9.77 4.44
CA GLU A 214 -4.64 -9.86 5.91
C GLU A 214 -3.33 -10.55 6.37
N PRO A 215 -2.14 -10.12 5.92
CA PRO A 215 -0.90 -10.89 6.06
C PRO A 215 -0.40 -11.06 7.50
N ALA A 216 -0.94 -10.31 8.46
CA ALA A 216 -0.51 -10.33 9.86
C ALA A 216 -1.62 -10.74 10.85
N SER A 217 -2.83 -11.08 10.37
CA SER A 217 -4.00 -11.29 11.24
C SER A 217 -3.88 -12.47 12.23
N ALA A 218 -3.03 -13.46 11.92
CA ALA A 218 -2.79 -14.64 12.75
C ALA A 218 -1.41 -14.62 13.46
N LEU A 219 -0.73 -13.48 13.45
CA LEU A 219 0.62 -13.35 14.00
C LEU A 219 0.61 -12.61 15.35
N ASP A 220 1.63 -12.90 16.15
CA ASP A 220 1.91 -12.16 17.37
C ASP A 220 2.37 -10.72 17.05
N PRO A 221 2.37 -9.80 18.04
CA PRO A 221 2.73 -8.40 17.81
C PRO A 221 4.14 -8.19 17.25
N ILE A 222 5.12 -9.04 17.62
CA ILE A 222 6.51 -8.91 17.15
C ILE A 222 6.58 -9.29 15.66
N ALA A 223 5.97 -10.42 15.30
CA ALA A 223 5.90 -10.86 13.91
C ALA A 223 5.09 -9.88 13.04
N THR A 224 4.03 -9.28 13.60
CA THR A 224 3.25 -8.24 12.93
C THR A 224 4.10 -7.01 12.62
N ALA A 225 4.85 -6.50 13.60
CA ALA A 225 5.77 -5.37 13.39
C ALA A 225 6.82 -5.69 12.31
N ALA A 226 7.38 -6.89 12.32
CA ALA A 226 8.34 -7.32 11.30
C ALA A 226 7.72 -7.34 9.88
N ILE A 227 6.44 -7.68 9.73
CA ILE A 227 5.73 -7.61 8.44
C ILE A 227 5.48 -6.15 8.03
N GLU A 228 5.17 -5.27 8.98
CA GLU A 228 4.98 -3.83 8.71
C GLU A 228 6.28 -3.18 8.22
N ASP A 229 7.39 -3.41 8.90
CA ASP A 229 8.72 -2.94 8.48
C ASP A 229 9.12 -3.50 7.10
N LEU A 230 8.80 -4.77 6.88
CA LEU A 230 9.03 -5.41 5.58
C LEU A 230 8.25 -4.71 4.46
N MET A 231 6.98 -4.36 4.67
CA MET A 231 6.18 -3.64 3.68
C MET A 231 6.75 -2.27 3.36
N HIS A 232 7.23 -1.51 4.36
CA HIS A 232 7.90 -0.24 4.15
C HIS A 232 9.16 -0.35 3.29
N ASN A 233 9.93 -1.42 3.45
CA ASN A 233 11.10 -1.69 2.63
C ASN A 233 10.73 -2.12 1.20
N LEU A 234 9.71 -2.95 1.07
CA LEU A 234 9.28 -3.48 -0.22
C LEU A 234 8.61 -2.42 -1.12
N LYS A 235 7.94 -1.40 -0.56
CA LYS A 235 7.25 -0.37 -1.35
C LYS A 235 8.20 0.43 -2.26
N HIS A 236 9.48 0.51 -1.93
CA HIS A 236 10.46 1.18 -2.80
C HIS A 236 10.65 0.48 -4.14
N ARG A 237 10.26 -0.79 -4.23
CA ARG A 237 10.40 -1.62 -5.42
C ARG A 237 9.08 -2.13 -5.99
N TYR A 238 8.11 -2.34 -5.14
CA TYR A 238 6.81 -2.94 -5.48
C TYR A 238 5.67 -2.01 -5.12
N THR A 239 4.61 -2.02 -5.93
CA THR A 239 3.33 -1.47 -5.53
C THR A 239 2.62 -2.46 -4.62
N ILE A 240 2.08 -2.03 -3.49
CA ILE A 240 1.49 -2.92 -2.49
C ILE A 240 0.02 -2.58 -2.28
N VAL A 241 -0.82 -3.61 -2.29
CA VAL A 241 -2.22 -3.50 -1.84
C VAL A 241 -2.40 -4.45 -0.66
N ILE A 242 -2.76 -3.91 0.49
CA ILE A 242 -2.99 -4.70 1.71
C ILE A 242 -4.45 -4.64 2.12
N VAL A 243 -5.06 -5.81 2.36
CA VAL A 243 -6.31 -5.90 3.11
C VAL A 243 -5.98 -6.05 4.58
N THR A 244 -6.61 -5.27 5.42
CA THR A 244 -6.51 -5.43 6.87
C THR A 244 -7.80 -4.98 7.57
N HIS A 245 -8.17 -5.66 8.63
CA HIS A 245 -9.18 -5.21 9.57
C HIS A 245 -8.58 -4.42 10.75
N ASN A 246 -7.24 -4.35 10.84
CA ASN A 246 -6.55 -3.58 11.86
C ASN A 246 -6.31 -2.15 11.36
N MET A 247 -7.12 -1.21 11.86
CA MET A 247 -7.06 0.21 11.49
C MET A 247 -5.72 0.86 11.86
N GLN A 248 -5.13 0.46 13.00
CA GLN A 248 -3.83 0.99 13.41
C GLN A 248 -2.72 0.54 12.45
N GLN A 249 -2.78 -0.70 11.95
CA GLN A 249 -1.86 -1.18 10.93
C GLN A 249 -2.02 -0.37 9.64
N ALA A 250 -3.25 -0.19 9.14
CA ALA A 250 -3.51 0.62 7.94
C ALA A 250 -2.96 2.04 8.10
N ALA A 251 -3.20 2.67 9.25
CA ALA A 251 -2.72 4.02 9.55
C ALA A 251 -1.19 4.14 9.59
N ARG A 252 -0.48 3.08 10.03
CA ARG A 252 1.00 3.08 10.10
C ARG A 252 1.66 2.82 8.77
N VAL A 253 1.12 1.89 7.96
CA VAL A 253 1.87 1.40 6.79
C VAL A 253 1.42 1.99 5.46
N ALA A 254 0.15 2.42 5.34
CA ALA A 254 -0.40 2.79 4.05
C ALA A 254 -0.19 4.27 3.68
N ASP A 255 0.08 4.52 2.41
CA ASP A 255 0.10 5.86 1.82
C ASP A 255 -1.32 6.33 1.50
N ARG A 256 -2.18 5.38 1.06
CA ARG A 256 -3.60 5.59 0.77
C ARG A 256 -4.46 4.51 1.39
N THR A 257 -5.71 4.87 1.68
CA THR A 257 -6.67 3.94 2.27
C THR A 257 -7.99 4.00 1.51
N ALA A 258 -8.50 2.83 1.14
CA ALA A 258 -9.81 2.61 0.57
C ALA A 258 -10.73 1.98 1.63
N PHE A 259 -11.78 2.67 2.00
CA PHE A 259 -12.78 2.17 2.93
C PHE A 259 -13.96 1.58 2.17
N PHE A 260 -14.19 0.29 2.40
CA PHE A 260 -15.34 -0.44 1.88
C PHE A 260 -16.37 -0.68 2.97
N SER A 261 -17.65 -0.59 2.63
CA SER A 261 -18.75 -0.95 3.52
C SER A 261 -19.85 -1.69 2.75
N LEU A 262 -20.77 -2.30 3.47
CA LEU A 262 -21.97 -2.86 2.88
C LEU A 262 -22.99 -1.75 2.64
N ASP A 263 -23.63 -1.76 1.49
CA ASP A 263 -24.83 -0.97 1.27
C ASP A 263 -25.93 -1.43 2.23
N ALA A 264 -26.68 -0.47 2.78
CA ALA A 264 -27.67 -0.75 3.81
C ALA A 264 -28.90 -1.52 3.26
N GLN A 265 -29.20 -1.38 1.97
CA GLN A 265 -30.38 -1.99 1.34
C GLN A 265 -30.05 -3.35 0.75
N ASP A 266 -29.03 -3.41 -0.12
CA ASP A 266 -28.71 -4.59 -0.92
C ASP A 266 -27.63 -5.48 -0.29
N ARG A 267 -26.96 -5.00 0.79
CA ARG A 267 -25.81 -5.66 1.42
C ARG A 267 -24.68 -5.98 0.43
N VAL A 268 -24.54 -5.17 -0.59
CA VAL A 268 -23.46 -5.24 -1.58
C VAL A 268 -22.27 -4.42 -1.10
N GLY A 269 -21.07 -4.95 -1.26
CA GLY A 269 -19.85 -4.23 -0.92
C GLY A 269 -19.64 -3.04 -1.85
N THR A 270 -19.39 -1.87 -1.29
CA THR A 270 -19.20 -0.62 -2.05
C THR A 270 -18.04 0.15 -1.50
N LEU A 271 -17.25 0.78 -2.39
CA LEU A 271 -16.23 1.74 -2.00
C LEU A 271 -16.92 3.01 -1.50
N ILE A 272 -16.66 3.37 -0.26
CA ILE A 272 -17.26 4.54 0.40
C ILE A 272 -16.35 5.75 0.23
N GLU A 273 -15.07 5.56 0.52
CA GLU A 273 -14.10 6.65 0.47
C GLU A 273 -12.70 6.12 0.11
N TYR A 274 -11.96 6.89 -0.69
CA TYR A 274 -10.58 6.58 -1.05
C TYR A 274 -9.77 7.87 -1.10
N ASP A 275 -8.79 7.99 -0.21
CA ASP A 275 -7.88 9.15 -0.19
C ASP A 275 -6.54 8.78 0.47
N ARG A 276 -5.70 9.79 0.71
CA ARG A 276 -4.50 9.63 1.54
C ARG A 276 -4.88 9.10 2.91
N THR A 277 -4.11 8.19 3.43
CA THR A 277 -4.35 7.55 4.73
C THR A 277 -4.54 8.57 5.84
N GLU A 278 -3.69 9.60 5.88
CA GLU A 278 -3.81 10.66 6.86
C GLU A 278 -5.19 11.34 6.84
N LYS A 279 -5.75 11.61 5.66
CA LYS A 279 -7.07 12.22 5.53
C LYS A 279 -8.18 11.27 5.97
N ILE A 280 -8.13 10.01 5.55
CA ILE A 280 -9.11 8.98 5.95
C ILE A 280 -9.20 8.84 7.48
N PHE A 281 -8.06 8.89 8.18
CA PHE A 281 -8.02 8.68 9.63
C PHE A 281 -8.21 9.95 10.47
N ARG A 282 -7.93 11.15 9.94
CA ARG A 282 -8.03 12.40 10.69
C ARG A 282 -9.25 13.25 10.33
N ASP A 283 -9.58 13.31 9.05
CA ASP A 283 -10.67 14.16 8.53
C ASP A 283 -11.37 13.49 7.35
N PRO A 284 -12.03 12.34 7.57
CA PRO A 284 -12.80 11.66 6.53
C PRO A 284 -13.99 12.51 6.07
N ALA A 285 -14.26 12.47 4.77
CA ALA A 285 -15.35 13.22 4.15
C ALA A 285 -16.72 12.52 4.39
N ASP A 286 -16.75 11.19 4.40
CA ASP A 286 -17.97 10.41 4.62
C ASP A 286 -18.17 10.09 6.10
N THR A 287 -19.39 10.27 6.59
CA THR A 287 -19.76 10.00 7.99
C THR A 287 -19.59 8.53 8.38
N ARG A 288 -19.81 7.60 7.44
CA ARG A 288 -19.61 6.16 7.65
C ARG A 288 -18.12 5.83 7.84
N THR A 289 -17.25 6.49 7.08
CA THR A 289 -15.80 6.37 7.27
C THR A 289 -15.42 6.87 8.66
N ARG A 290 -15.93 8.03 9.07
CA ARG A 290 -15.66 8.62 10.38
C ARG A 290 -16.05 7.68 11.49
N ALA A 291 -17.28 7.17 11.47
CA ALA A 291 -17.78 6.24 12.48
C ALA A 291 -16.97 4.93 12.53
N TYR A 292 -16.51 4.43 11.34
CA TYR A 292 -15.68 3.23 11.29
C TYR A 292 -14.29 3.43 11.89
N VAL A 293 -13.60 4.53 11.54
CA VAL A 293 -12.24 4.78 12.02
C VAL A 293 -12.19 5.22 13.50
N SER A 294 -13.28 5.83 14.02
CA SER A 294 -13.41 6.14 15.45
C SER A 294 -13.78 4.93 16.31
N GLY A 295 -14.14 3.80 15.71
CA GLY A 295 -14.55 2.60 16.44
C GLY A 295 -16.01 2.64 16.94
N GLU A 296 -16.82 3.57 16.45
CA GLU A 296 -18.25 3.68 16.78
C GLU A 296 -19.14 2.65 16.08
N PHE A 297 -18.57 1.88 15.15
CA PHE A 297 -19.22 0.72 14.54
C PHE A 297 -19.07 -0.49 15.48
N GLY A 298 -20.12 -0.80 16.22
CA GLY A 298 -20.30 -2.03 16.96
C GLY A 298 -21.52 -2.77 16.45
#